data_c1b72c42a04abb877468eca0d4052440
#
_entry.id   c1b72c42a04abb877468eca0d4052440
#
_cell.length_a   1.000
_cell.length_b   1.000
_cell.length_c   1.000
_cell.angle_alpha   90.00
_cell.angle_beta   90.00
_cell.angle_gamma   90.00
#
_symmetry.space_group_name_H-M   'P 1'
#
loop_
_entity.id
_entity.type
_entity.pdbx_description
1 polymer ?
#
loop_
_entity_poly.entity_id
_entity_poly.type
_entity_poly.pdbx_seq_one_letter_code
_entity_poly.pdbx_strand_id
1 'polypeptide(L)'
;AASDVYKRQAPDYHIAVAGSLLGISLHENISYPVGKVNVINLYPMSFEEFLMAKGEKEACKLLMSRDYVMMSLLHEKYVDLLRQYYYVGGMPEAVSKYVETGALREVRRIQQEILQGYDLDFSKHAPKEQVPHIRMVWNSVPSQLFKENKKFIYGALRKGARANDFELSIQWLVNAGLLYKVPRCAKPELPLAVYEDLSAFKLYMVDLGLMGAMVQTDPAQVLIKLSLIHI
;
A
#
# COMPACT_ATOMS: atom_id res chain seq x y z
N ALA A 1 10.07 27.57 -7.08
CA ALA A 1 10.05 26.35 -7.88
C ALA A 1 9.27 26.57 -9.18
N ALA A 2 9.37 25.65 -10.16
CA ALA A 2 8.71 25.80 -11.46
C ALA A 2 7.21 26.13 -11.35
N SER A 3 6.50 25.56 -10.38
CA SER A 3 5.08 25.82 -10.12
C SER A 3 4.75 27.27 -9.78
N ASP A 4 5.64 28.01 -9.10
CA ASP A 4 5.41 29.41 -8.77
C ASP A 4 5.58 30.32 -10.00
N VAL A 5 6.46 29.95 -10.92
CA VAL A 5 6.66 30.67 -12.19
C VAL A 5 5.42 30.49 -13.08
N TYR A 6 4.91 29.29 -13.22
CA TYR A 6 3.71 29.02 -14.03
C TYR A 6 2.45 29.69 -13.47
N LYS A 7 2.24 29.69 -12.14
CA LYS A 7 1.11 30.41 -11.52
C LYS A 7 1.15 31.92 -11.72
N ARG A 8 2.36 32.53 -11.78
CA ARG A 8 2.49 33.97 -12.06
C ARG A 8 2.24 34.30 -13.52
N GLN A 9 2.57 33.36 -14.43
CA GLN A 9 2.41 33.58 -15.89
C GLN A 9 1.04 33.20 -16.41
N ALA A 10 0.31 32.30 -15.71
CA ALA A 10 -0.99 31.80 -16.14
C ALA A 10 -1.92 31.60 -14.91
N PRO A 11 -2.37 32.69 -14.26
CA PRO A 11 -3.16 32.62 -13.01
C PRO A 11 -4.52 31.94 -13.16
N ASP A 12 -5.07 31.91 -14.38
CA ASP A 12 -6.39 31.37 -14.67
C ASP A 12 -6.39 29.85 -14.91
N TYR A 13 -5.21 29.21 -14.91
CA TYR A 13 -5.10 27.77 -15.14
C TYR A 13 -4.98 26.98 -13.84
N HIS A 14 -5.72 25.88 -13.75
CA HIS A 14 -5.53 24.88 -12.72
C HIS A 14 -4.35 23.98 -13.12
N ILE A 15 -3.32 23.89 -12.26
CA ILE A 15 -2.11 23.10 -12.51
C ILE A 15 -2.13 21.92 -11.54
N ALA A 16 -2.09 20.70 -12.06
CA ALA A 16 -1.89 19.48 -11.30
C ALA A 16 -0.50 18.89 -11.61
N VAL A 17 0.22 18.53 -10.56
CA VAL A 17 1.54 17.89 -10.66
C VAL A 17 1.46 16.55 -9.92
N ALA A 18 1.95 15.49 -10.53
CA ALA A 18 1.99 14.16 -9.94
C ALA A 18 3.43 13.67 -9.78
N GLY A 19 3.71 12.90 -8.74
CA GLY A 19 4.99 12.26 -8.50
C GLY A 19 4.88 11.20 -7.41
N SER A 20 5.45 10.03 -7.65
CA SER A 20 5.42 8.88 -6.73
C SER A 20 6.14 9.15 -5.40
N LEU A 21 7.12 10.04 -5.39
CA LEU A 21 7.94 10.40 -4.22
C LEU A 21 7.81 11.87 -3.84
N LEU A 22 6.67 12.48 -4.14
CA LEU A 22 6.43 13.90 -3.89
C LEU A 22 6.60 14.23 -2.39
N GLY A 23 6.16 13.33 -1.50
CA GLY A 23 6.31 13.46 -0.05
C GLY A 23 7.76 13.52 0.41
N ILE A 24 8.68 12.81 -0.25
CA ILE A 24 10.12 12.82 0.08
C ILE A 24 10.80 14.04 -0.52
N SER A 25 10.52 14.37 -1.77
CA SER A 25 11.10 15.52 -2.46
C SER A 25 10.74 16.87 -1.80
N LEU A 26 9.62 16.92 -1.08
CA LEU A 26 9.19 18.10 -0.34
C LEU A 26 10.04 18.36 0.92
N HIS A 27 10.80 17.37 1.41
CA HIS A 27 11.67 17.49 2.58
C HIS A 27 13.11 17.91 2.24
N GLU A 28 13.52 17.84 0.96
CA GLU A 28 14.85 18.26 0.51
C GLU A 28 14.84 19.71 0.01
N ASN A 29 15.01 20.69 0.92
CA ASN A 29 15.33 22.10 0.64
C ASN A 29 14.40 22.87 -0.33
N ILE A 30 13.20 22.39 -0.59
CA ILE A 30 12.21 23.10 -1.38
C ILE A 30 11.20 23.73 -0.42
N SER A 31 11.15 25.06 -0.36
CA SER A 31 10.11 25.79 0.37
C SER A 31 8.74 25.36 -0.15
N TYR A 32 7.98 24.66 0.69
CA TYR A 32 6.61 24.28 0.39
C TYR A 32 5.73 25.53 0.39
N PRO A 33 4.99 25.84 -0.69
CA PRO A 33 4.14 27.03 -0.74
C PRO A 33 2.88 26.80 0.12
N VAL A 34 3.03 26.99 1.43
CA VAL A 34 1.95 26.84 2.42
C VAL A 34 0.74 27.68 2.01
N GLY A 35 -0.45 27.06 1.98
CA GLY A 35 -1.70 27.74 1.65
C GLY A 35 -1.96 27.97 0.15
N LYS A 36 -1.06 27.53 -0.75
CA LYS A 36 -1.22 27.70 -2.21
C LYS A 36 -1.35 26.38 -2.99
N VAL A 37 -1.22 25.26 -2.30
CA VAL A 37 -1.21 23.91 -2.91
C VAL A 37 -2.11 23.00 -2.09
N ASN A 38 -2.98 22.28 -2.77
CA ASN A 38 -3.73 21.16 -2.20
C ASN A 38 -3.00 19.87 -2.53
N VAL A 39 -2.63 19.09 -1.52
CA VAL A 39 -2.05 17.76 -1.70
C VAL A 39 -3.17 16.73 -1.73
N ILE A 40 -3.20 15.95 -2.80
CA ILE A 40 -4.13 14.82 -2.95
C ILE A 40 -3.29 13.55 -2.98
N ASN A 41 -3.55 12.65 -2.04
CA ASN A 41 -2.92 11.34 -2.03
C ASN A 41 -3.72 10.38 -2.92
N LEU A 42 -3.04 9.78 -3.90
CA LEU A 42 -3.62 8.73 -4.73
C LEU A 42 -3.17 7.38 -4.17
N TYR A 43 -4.12 6.65 -3.64
CA TYR A 43 -3.90 5.30 -3.10
C TYR A 43 -4.17 4.24 -4.18
N PRO A 44 -3.70 2.98 -4.00
CA PRO A 44 -4.20 1.86 -4.78
C PRO A 44 -5.71 1.76 -4.69
N MET A 45 -6.34 1.24 -5.73
CA MET A 45 -7.79 1.08 -5.79
C MET A 45 -8.31 0.26 -4.62
N SER A 46 -9.40 0.72 -3.99
CA SER A 46 -10.11 -0.02 -2.96
C SER A 46 -10.86 -1.23 -3.56
N PHE A 47 -11.41 -2.09 -2.70
CA PHE A 47 -12.24 -3.20 -3.18
C PHE A 47 -13.49 -2.72 -3.93
N GLU A 48 -14.10 -1.63 -3.48
CA GLU A 48 -15.25 -1.00 -4.17
C GLU A 48 -14.85 -0.51 -5.57
N GLU A 49 -13.70 0.16 -5.69
CA GLU A 49 -13.19 0.64 -6.97
C GLU A 49 -12.81 -0.52 -7.90
N PHE A 50 -12.25 -1.61 -7.36
CA PHE A 50 -12.02 -2.84 -8.10
C PHE A 50 -13.32 -3.46 -8.63
N LEU A 51 -14.38 -3.53 -7.80
CA LEU A 51 -15.69 -4.01 -8.22
C LEU A 51 -16.26 -3.15 -9.36
N MET A 52 -16.13 -1.83 -9.25
CA MET A 52 -16.56 -0.89 -10.29
C MET A 52 -15.79 -1.09 -11.59
N ALA A 53 -14.48 -1.21 -11.54
CA ALA A 53 -13.62 -1.46 -12.70
C ALA A 53 -13.96 -2.80 -13.38
N LYS A 54 -14.30 -3.82 -12.59
CA LYS A 54 -14.70 -5.14 -13.08
C LYS A 54 -16.12 -5.18 -13.67
N GLY A 55 -16.90 -4.11 -13.51
CA GLY A 55 -18.29 -4.04 -13.96
C GLY A 55 -19.31 -4.63 -12.98
N GLU A 56 -18.90 -5.01 -11.77
CA GLU A 56 -19.73 -5.57 -10.69
C GLU A 56 -20.50 -4.46 -9.94
N LYS A 57 -21.19 -3.59 -10.69
CA LYS A 57 -21.85 -2.37 -10.15
C LYS A 57 -22.89 -2.68 -9.08
N GLU A 58 -23.70 -3.72 -9.27
CA GLU A 58 -24.75 -4.07 -8.31
C GLU A 58 -24.16 -4.66 -7.02
N ALA A 59 -23.09 -5.45 -7.13
CA ALA A 59 -22.34 -5.92 -5.95
C ALA A 59 -21.72 -4.74 -5.21
N CYS A 60 -21.15 -3.76 -5.91
CA CYS A 60 -20.59 -2.57 -5.29
C CYS A 60 -21.68 -1.74 -4.57
N LYS A 61 -22.83 -1.49 -5.19
CA LYS A 61 -23.96 -0.78 -4.56
C LYS A 61 -24.44 -1.46 -3.30
N LEU A 62 -24.59 -2.80 -3.35
CA LEU A 62 -25.03 -3.58 -2.20
C LEU A 62 -23.99 -3.53 -1.06
N LEU A 63 -22.69 -3.61 -1.37
CA LEU A 63 -21.62 -3.45 -0.39
C LEU A 63 -21.70 -2.06 0.28
N MET A 64 -21.85 -1.01 -0.49
CA MET A 64 -21.96 0.37 0.01
C MET A 64 -23.24 0.61 0.85
N SER A 65 -24.35 -0.08 0.53
CA SER A 65 -25.59 0.02 1.30
C SER A 65 -25.51 -0.61 2.68
N ARG A 66 -24.51 -1.47 2.93
CA ARG A 66 -24.31 -2.24 4.18
C ARG A 66 -25.53 -3.11 4.54
N ASP A 67 -26.27 -3.55 3.55
CA ASP A 67 -27.34 -4.55 3.75
C ASP A 67 -26.70 -5.93 3.97
N TYR A 68 -26.34 -6.21 5.21
CA TYR A 68 -25.65 -7.43 5.59
C TYR A 68 -26.51 -8.69 5.38
N VAL A 69 -27.86 -8.55 5.38
CA VAL A 69 -28.77 -9.68 5.11
C VAL A 69 -28.65 -10.09 3.65
N MET A 70 -28.80 -9.14 2.73
CA MET A 70 -28.65 -9.41 1.30
C MET A 70 -27.24 -9.82 0.94
N MET A 71 -26.20 -9.22 1.58
CA MET A 71 -24.80 -9.61 1.38
C MET A 71 -24.55 -11.06 1.81
N SER A 72 -25.19 -11.52 2.89
CA SER A 72 -25.05 -12.92 3.36
C SER A 72 -25.60 -13.94 2.35
N LEU A 73 -26.65 -13.61 1.60
CA LEU A 73 -27.17 -14.46 0.54
C LEU A 73 -26.22 -14.57 -0.66
N LEU A 74 -25.34 -13.57 -0.85
CA LEU A 74 -24.34 -13.53 -1.90
C LEU A 74 -22.92 -13.79 -1.38
N HIS A 75 -22.81 -14.39 -0.20
CA HIS A 75 -21.54 -14.59 0.51
C HIS A 75 -20.46 -15.22 -0.39
N GLU A 76 -20.75 -16.31 -1.07
CA GLU A 76 -19.81 -17.00 -1.96
C GLU A 76 -19.30 -16.08 -3.07
N LYS A 77 -20.19 -15.31 -3.69
CA LYS A 77 -19.81 -14.34 -4.72
C LYS A 77 -18.84 -13.26 -4.17
N TYR A 78 -19.15 -12.70 -3.00
CA TYR A 78 -18.27 -11.68 -2.40
C TYR A 78 -16.91 -12.24 -1.99
N VAL A 79 -16.88 -13.44 -1.45
CA VAL A 79 -15.63 -14.12 -1.10
C VAL A 79 -14.78 -14.37 -2.34
N ASP A 80 -15.38 -14.82 -3.44
CA ASP A 80 -14.64 -15.05 -4.69
C ASP A 80 -14.11 -13.73 -5.31
N LEU A 81 -14.90 -12.67 -5.28
CA LEU A 81 -14.47 -11.33 -5.72
C LEU A 81 -13.35 -10.78 -4.84
N LEU A 82 -13.45 -10.96 -3.53
CA LEU A 82 -12.43 -10.55 -2.58
C LEU A 82 -11.12 -11.32 -2.76
N ARG A 83 -11.17 -12.62 -3.05
CA ARG A 83 -9.99 -13.42 -3.40
C ARG A 83 -9.31 -12.91 -4.66
N GLN A 84 -10.10 -12.59 -5.69
CA GLN A 84 -9.56 -11.98 -6.91
C GLN A 84 -8.85 -10.66 -6.59
N TYR A 85 -9.46 -9.80 -5.79
CA TYR A 85 -8.85 -8.55 -5.34
C TYR A 85 -7.57 -8.79 -4.53
N TYR A 86 -7.53 -9.79 -3.65
CA TYR A 86 -6.30 -10.14 -2.90
C TYR A 86 -5.15 -10.56 -3.81
N TYR A 87 -5.45 -11.22 -4.92
CA TYR A 87 -4.42 -11.61 -5.89
C TYR A 87 -4.00 -10.45 -6.79
N VAL A 88 -4.97 -9.71 -7.33
CA VAL A 88 -4.74 -8.62 -8.29
C VAL A 88 -4.21 -7.37 -7.61
N GLY A 89 -4.70 -7.08 -6.40
CA GLY A 89 -4.44 -5.82 -5.70
C GLY A 89 -5.23 -4.66 -6.27
N GLY A 90 -4.86 -3.46 -5.83
CA GLY A 90 -5.45 -2.19 -6.24
C GLY A 90 -4.56 -1.36 -7.17
N MET A 91 -3.42 -1.88 -7.65
CA MET A 91 -2.57 -1.15 -8.59
C MET A 91 -3.30 -1.01 -9.95
N PRO A 92 -3.56 0.24 -10.44
CA PRO A 92 -4.44 0.46 -11.59
C PRO A 92 -4.06 -0.32 -12.84
N GLU A 93 -2.77 -0.43 -13.15
CA GLU A 93 -2.27 -1.17 -14.31
C GLU A 93 -2.57 -2.68 -14.18
N ALA A 94 -2.37 -3.25 -12.99
CA ALA A 94 -2.68 -4.64 -12.70
C ALA A 94 -4.19 -4.92 -12.80
N VAL A 95 -5.02 -4.01 -12.27
CA VAL A 95 -6.49 -4.09 -12.34
C VAL A 95 -6.96 -4.00 -13.79
N SER A 96 -6.46 -3.02 -14.56
CA SER A 96 -6.82 -2.86 -15.98
C SER A 96 -6.51 -4.12 -16.78
N LYS A 97 -5.29 -4.67 -16.63
CA LYS A 97 -4.89 -5.91 -17.29
C LYS A 97 -5.77 -7.08 -16.92
N TYR A 98 -6.12 -7.21 -15.63
CA TYR A 98 -7.01 -8.27 -15.19
C TYR A 98 -8.43 -8.15 -15.77
N VAL A 99 -8.99 -6.95 -15.78
CA VAL A 99 -10.33 -6.69 -16.33
C VAL A 99 -10.39 -6.97 -17.84
N GLU A 100 -9.34 -6.56 -18.58
CA GLU A 100 -9.25 -6.75 -20.02
C GLU A 100 -9.09 -8.21 -20.45
N THR A 101 -8.28 -8.97 -19.72
CA THR A 101 -7.79 -10.27 -20.22
C THR A 101 -8.08 -11.46 -19.30
N GLY A 102 -8.34 -11.24 -18.01
CA GLY A 102 -8.39 -12.29 -17.00
C GLY A 102 -7.05 -13.02 -16.76
N ALA A 103 -5.97 -12.58 -17.42
CA ALA A 103 -4.68 -13.26 -17.45
C ALA A 103 -3.85 -13.03 -16.18
N LEU A 104 -3.98 -13.91 -15.20
CA LEU A 104 -3.28 -13.80 -13.90
C LEU A 104 -1.76 -13.77 -14.01
N ARG A 105 -1.18 -14.43 -15.01
CA ARG A 105 0.28 -14.39 -15.26
C ARG A 105 0.75 -13.00 -15.66
N GLU A 106 -0.03 -12.31 -16.50
CA GLU A 106 0.27 -10.94 -16.92
C GLU A 106 0.14 -9.96 -15.74
N VAL A 107 -0.90 -10.13 -14.91
CA VAL A 107 -1.05 -9.37 -13.67
C VAL A 107 0.20 -9.53 -12.78
N ARG A 108 0.67 -10.76 -12.59
CA ARG A 108 1.86 -11.03 -11.78
C ARG A 108 3.12 -10.40 -12.39
N ARG A 109 3.26 -10.41 -13.71
CA ARG A 109 4.37 -9.74 -14.41
C ARG A 109 4.36 -8.23 -14.12
N ILE A 110 3.22 -7.58 -14.25
CA ILE A 110 3.06 -6.14 -13.95
C ILE A 110 3.42 -5.85 -12.49
N GLN A 111 2.91 -6.64 -11.55
CA GLN A 111 3.23 -6.46 -10.12
C GLN A 111 4.74 -6.58 -9.85
N GLN A 112 5.43 -7.51 -10.51
CA GLN A 112 6.89 -7.67 -10.40
C GLN A 112 7.64 -6.48 -11.00
N GLU A 113 7.19 -5.93 -12.12
CA GLU A 113 7.76 -4.73 -12.74
C GLU A 113 7.61 -3.50 -11.82
N ILE A 114 6.45 -3.34 -11.16
CA ILE A 114 6.23 -2.30 -10.16
C ILE A 114 7.19 -2.46 -8.98
N LEU A 115 7.35 -3.68 -8.44
CA LEU A 115 8.29 -3.95 -7.35
C LEU A 115 9.75 -3.66 -7.72
N GLN A 116 10.15 -3.98 -8.95
CA GLN A 116 11.47 -3.64 -9.49
C GLN A 116 11.64 -2.12 -9.59
N GLY A 117 10.61 -1.40 -10.05
CA GLY A 117 10.59 0.06 -10.09
C GLY A 117 10.84 0.66 -8.70
N TYR A 118 10.16 0.16 -7.67
CA TYR A 118 10.39 0.62 -6.30
C TYR A 118 11.82 0.36 -5.81
N ASP A 119 12.41 -0.80 -6.11
CA ASP A 119 13.81 -1.09 -5.73
C ASP A 119 14.82 -0.13 -6.40
N LEU A 120 14.56 0.25 -7.66
CA LEU A 120 15.34 1.27 -8.36
C LEU A 120 15.17 2.65 -7.71
N ASP A 121 13.94 3.01 -7.32
CA ASP A 121 13.65 4.27 -6.64
C ASP A 121 14.34 4.36 -5.27
N PHE A 122 14.48 3.26 -4.53
CA PHE A 122 15.26 3.22 -3.29
C PHE A 122 16.71 3.66 -3.55
N SER A 123 17.31 3.13 -4.60
CA SER A 123 18.71 3.44 -4.96
C SER A 123 18.90 4.87 -5.43
N LYS A 124 17.86 5.46 -6.06
CA LYS A 124 17.91 6.77 -6.68
C LYS A 124 17.61 7.92 -5.70
N HIS A 125 16.67 7.69 -4.78
CA HIS A 125 16.09 8.77 -3.98
C HIS A 125 16.37 8.66 -2.48
N ALA A 126 16.75 7.49 -1.97
CA ALA A 126 17.12 7.35 -0.57
C ALA A 126 18.58 7.71 -0.31
N PRO A 127 18.92 8.17 0.91
CA PRO A 127 20.32 8.32 1.32
C PRO A 127 21.08 7.00 1.13
N LYS A 128 22.25 7.03 0.51
CA LYS A 128 23.00 5.83 0.11
C LYS A 128 23.24 4.85 1.26
N GLU A 129 23.50 5.37 2.45
CA GLU A 129 23.74 4.58 3.67
C GLU A 129 22.47 3.88 4.15
N GLN A 130 21.28 4.41 3.83
CA GLN A 130 19.99 3.85 4.24
C GLN A 130 19.44 2.79 3.27
N VAL A 131 19.89 2.77 2.00
CA VAL A 131 19.37 1.86 0.98
C VAL A 131 19.40 0.38 1.42
N PRO A 132 20.50 -0.15 2.01
CA PRO A 132 20.52 -1.52 2.49
C PRO A 132 19.48 -1.78 3.61
N HIS A 133 19.32 -0.83 4.54
CA HIS A 133 18.36 -0.95 5.64
C HIS A 133 16.90 -0.86 5.14
N ILE A 134 16.63 0.03 4.18
CA ILE A 134 15.31 0.16 3.51
C ILE A 134 14.94 -1.18 2.86
N ARG A 135 15.86 -1.79 2.09
CA ARG A 135 15.63 -3.10 1.47
C ARG A 135 15.40 -4.21 2.50
N MET A 136 16.16 -4.22 3.60
CA MET A 136 15.95 -5.19 4.68
C MET A 136 14.55 -5.06 5.28
N VAL A 137 14.11 -3.84 5.61
CA VAL A 137 12.76 -3.60 6.13
C VAL A 137 11.72 -4.04 5.10
N TRP A 138 11.80 -3.53 3.87
CA TRP A 138 10.87 -3.81 2.79
C TRP A 138 10.66 -5.32 2.56
N ASN A 139 11.74 -6.05 2.38
CA ASN A 139 11.69 -7.49 2.11
C ASN A 139 11.20 -8.32 3.31
N SER A 140 11.29 -7.78 4.53
CA SER A 140 10.86 -8.49 5.74
C SER A 140 9.35 -8.40 5.99
N VAL A 141 8.67 -7.39 5.46
CA VAL A 141 7.27 -7.10 5.79
C VAL A 141 6.35 -8.30 5.57
N PRO A 142 6.35 -8.98 4.41
CA PRO A 142 5.47 -10.13 4.22
C PRO A 142 5.72 -11.22 5.27
N SER A 143 6.98 -11.61 5.47
CA SER A 143 7.32 -12.69 6.40
C SER A 143 6.99 -12.36 7.86
N GLN A 144 6.98 -11.09 8.24
CA GLN A 144 6.60 -10.66 9.59
C GLN A 144 5.08 -10.58 9.77
N LEU A 145 4.33 -10.24 8.72
CA LEU A 145 2.86 -10.24 8.76
C LEU A 145 2.27 -11.65 8.85
N PHE A 146 2.91 -12.64 8.20
CA PHE A 146 2.48 -14.05 8.26
C PHE A 146 2.79 -14.75 9.59
N LYS A 147 3.59 -14.15 10.48
CA LYS A 147 3.89 -14.74 11.79
C LYS A 147 2.75 -14.45 12.78
N GLU A 148 2.52 -15.37 13.71
CA GLU A 148 1.55 -15.21 14.81
C GLU A 148 1.89 -14.01 15.71
N ASN A 149 3.18 -13.66 15.80
CA ASN A 149 3.62 -12.51 16.58
C ASN A 149 3.15 -11.20 15.91
N LYS A 150 2.29 -10.50 16.63
CA LYS A 150 1.50 -9.36 16.12
C LYS A 150 2.25 -8.02 16.15
N LYS A 151 3.56 -7.98 16.28
CA LYS A 151 4.36 -6.74 16.22
C LYS A 151 5.59 -6.90 15.34
N PHE A 152 6.09 -5.79 14.80
CA PHE A 152 7.33 -5.75 14.04
C PHE A 152 8.54 -6.10 14.94
N ILE A 153 9.39 -6.99 14.48
CA ILE A 153 10.55 -7.50 15.22
C ILE A 153 11.83 -7.12 14.48
N TYR A 154 12.60 -6.20 15.04
CA TYR A 154 13.88 -5.77 14.47
C TYR A 154 14.91 -6.92 14.37
N GLY A 155 14.94 -7.80 15.36
CA GLY A 155 15.81 -8.98 15.35
C GLY A 155 15.55 -9.97 14.20
N ALA A 156 14.39 -9.87 13.51
CA ALA A 156 14.10 -10.65 12.32
C ALA A 156 14.81 -10.10 11.06
N LEU A 157 15.27 -8.84 11.08
CA LEU A 157 16.03 -8.23 9.99
C LEU A 157 17.47 -8.73 9.96
N ARG A 158 18.12 -8.70 11.11
CA ARG A 158 19.47 -9.27 11.36
C ARG A 158 19.66 -9.51 12.86
N LYS A 159 20.56 -10.44 13.20
CA LYS A 159 20.92 -10.70 14.61
C LYS A 159 21.45 -9.42 15.27
N GLY A 160 20.88 -9.05 16.42
CA GLY A 160 21.27 -7.86 17.18
C GLY A 160 20.73 -6.53 16.66
N ALA A 161 19.86 -6.53 15.64
CA ALA A 161 19.23 -5.30 15.13
C ALA A 161 18.40 -4.59 16.21
N ARG A 162 18.54 -3.26 16.28
CA ARG A 162 17.83 -2.38 17.21
C ARG A 162 16.96 -1.38 16.45
N ALA A 163 16.01 -0.77 17.15
CA ALA A 163 15.11 0.23 16.58
C ALA A 163 15.88 1.38 15.91
N ASN A 164 16.90 1.93 16.60
CA ASN A 164 17.70 3.06 16.10
C ASN A 164 18.39 2.77 14.74
N ASP A 165 18.67 1.50 14.43
CA ASP A 165 19.33 1.12 13.18
C ASP A 165 18.37 1.27 11.96
N PHE A 166 17.06 1.15 12.18
CA PHE A 166 16.08 1.00 11.11
C PHE A 166 14.94 2.02 11.13
N GLU A 167 14.85 2.86 12.16
CA GLU A 167 13.73 3.81 12.30
C GLU A 167 13.64 4.79 11.13
N LEU A 168 14.78 5.36 10.70
CA LEU A 168 14.84 6.24 9.55
C LEU A 168 14.43 5.52 8.24
N SER A 169 14.82 4.26 8.10
CA SER A 169 14.45 3.45 6.93
C SER A 169 12.95 3.12 6.88
N ILE A 170 12.35 2.83 8.05
CA ILE A 170 10.90 2.64 8.17
C ILE A 170 10.19 3.95 7.86
N GLN A 171 10.64 5.07 8.44
CA GLN A 171 10.05 6.38 8.18
C GLN A 171 10.13 6.77 6.71
N TRP A 172 11.25 6.48 6.05
CA TRP A 172 11.41 6.71 4.62
C TRP A 172 10.35 5.95 3.79
N LEU A 173 10.17 4.63 4.06
CA LEU A 173 9.16 3.81 3.37
C LEU A 173 7.73 4.28 3.64
N VAL A 174 7.45 4.76 4.86
CA VAL A 174 6.14 5.33 5.21
C VAL A 174 5.92 6.66 4.47
N ASN A 175 6.92 7.55 4.46
CA ASN A 175 6.84 8.84 3.75
C ASN A 175 6.74 8.66 2.23
N ALA A 176 7.33 7.59 1.69
CA ALA A 176 7.19 7.19 0.29
C ALA A 176 5.79 6.64 -0.04
N GLY A 177 4.92 6.43 0.97
CA GLY A 177 3.60 5.84 0.79
C GLY A 177 3.60 4.34 0.47
N LEU A 178 4.71 3.66 0.69
CA LEU A 178 4.87 2.23 0.38
C LEU A 178 4.48 1.31 1.54
N LEU A 179 4.57 1.82 2.78
CA LEU A 179 4.18 1.12 3.98
C LEU A 179 3.26 1.96 4.85
N TYR A 180 2.36 1.29 5.57
CA TYR A 180 1.60 1.83 6.68
C TYR A 180 2.19 1.32 8.00
N LYS A 181 2.57 2.24 8.90
CA LYS A 181 2.95 1.91 10.28
C LYS A 181 1.74 2.06 11.17
N VAL A 182 1.24 0.94 11.69
CA VAL A 182 0.05 0.90 12.54
C VAL A 182 0.47 0.56 13.96
N PRO A 183 0.43 1.53 14.90
CA PRO A 183 0.77 1.31 16.31
C PRO A 183 -0.28 0.44 17.00
N ARG A 184 0.12 -0.20 18.08
CA ARG A 184 -0.78 -0.93 18.96
C ARG A 184 -1.59 0.08 19.79
N CYS A 185 -2.90 -0.10 19.84
CA CYS A 185 -3.73 0.60 20.81
C CYS A 185 -3.70 -0.17 22.13
N ALA A 186 -3.31 0.48 23.23
CA ALA A 186 -3.24 -0.11 24.56
C ALA A 186 -4.62 -0.26 25.20
N LYS A 187 -5.56 0.67 24.86
CA LYS A 187 -6.95 0.64 25.30
C LYS A 187 -7.88 1.07 24.17
N PRO A 188 -9.02 0.39 23.95
CA PRO A 188 -9.98 0.75 22.90
C PRO A 188 -10.91 1.88 23.35
N GLU A 189 -10.35 3.00 23.79
CA GLU A 189 -11.05 4.20 24.28
C GLU A 189 -10.76 5.39 23.36
N LEU A 190 -11.73 6.31 23.22
CA LEU A 190 -11.57 7.51 22.39
C LEU A 190 -10.98 8.67 23.19
N PRO A 191 -10.09 9.48 22.60
CA PRO A 191 -9.50 9.34 21.27
C PRO A 191 -8.39 8.28 21.24
N LEU A 192 -8.40 7.38 20.23
CA LEU A 192 -7.47 6.25 20.13
C LEU A 192 -6.00 6.68 20.14
N ALA A 193 -5.69 7.83 19.57
CA ALA A 193 -4.32 8.37 19.49
C ALA A 193 -3.64 8.56 20.86
N VAL A 194 -4.41 8.79 21.92
CA VAL A 194 -3.89 8.93 23.30
C VAL A 194 -3.39 7.59 23.85
N TYR A 195 -3.94 6.50 23.35
CA TYR A 195 -3.64 5.14 23.82
C TYR A 195 -2.70 4.37 22.88
N GLU A 196 -2.05 5.06 21.94
CA GLU A 196 -1.07 4.44 21.03
C GLU A 196 0.20 4.06 21.79
N ASP A 197 0.58 2.79 21.64
CA ASP A 197 1.88 2.27 22.08
C ASP A 197 2.86 2.25 20.91
N LEU A 198 3.66 3.30 20.79
CA LEU A 198 4.63 3.45 19.72
C LEU A 198 5.76 2.40 19.75
N SER A 199 5.93 1.69 20.88
CA SER A 199 6.92 0.61 21.01
C SER A 199 6.49 -0.71 20.35
N ALA A 200 5.21 -0.82 20.00
CA ALA A 200 4.63 -2.00 19.39
C ALA A 200 3.76 -1.61 18.19
N PHE A 201 4.20 -1.93 17.00
CA PHE A 201 3.51 -1.61 15.75
C PHE A 201 3.60 -2.76 14.74
N LYS A 202 2.76 -2.71 13.72
CA LYS A 202 2.86 -3.52 12.50
C LYS A 202 3.18 -2.64 11.30
N LEU A 203 3.85 -3.23 10.32
CA LEU A 203 4.03 -2.64 9.00
C LEU A 203 3.16 -3.39 8.00
N TYR A 204 2.31 -2.66 7.30
CA TYR A 204 1.50 -3.18 6.21
C TYR A 204 1.97 -2.60 4.90
N MET A 205 1.98 -3.41 3.84
CA MET A 205 2.24 -2.93 2.49
C MET A 205 1.05 -2.11 1.98
N VAL A 206 1.33 -1.16 1.11
CA VAL A 206 0.34 -0.31 0.45
C VAL A 206 -0.65 -1.12 -0.39
N ASP A 207 -0.23 -2.28 -0.91
CA ASP A 207 -1.04 -3.11 -1.80
C ASP A 207 -0.86 -4.61 -1.52
N LEU A 208 -1.99 -5.34 -1.51
CA LEU A 208 -2.01 -6.78 -1.24
C LEU A 208 -1.50 -7.61 -2.41
N GLY A 209 -1.78 -7.19 -3.65
CA GLY A 209 -1.30 -7.86 -4.84
C GLY A 209 0.22 -7.81 -4.95
N LEU A 210 0.82 -6.66 -4.63
CA LEU A 210 2.27 -6.50 -4.55
C LEU A 210 2.86 -7.37 -3.44
N MET A 211 2.22 -7.44 -2.27
CA MET A 211 2.64 -8.34 -1.20
C MET A 211 2.63 -9.80 -1.65
N GLY A 212 1.56 -10.23 -2.33
CA GLY A 212 1.45 -11.57 -2.92
C GLY A 212 2.53 -11.85 -3.97
N ALA A 213 2.93 -10.83 -4.76
CA ALA A 213 4.01 -10.95 -5.74
C ALA A 213 5.37 -11.11 -5.08
N MET A 214 5.65 -10.43 -3.97
CA MET A 214 6.90 -10.57 -3.21
C MET A 214 7.10 -11.99 -2.66
N VAL A 215 6.04 -12.63 -2.18
CA VAL A 215 6.09 -14.01 -1.64
C VAL A 215 5.79 -15.07 -2.69
N GLN A 216 5.67 -14.67 -3.96
CA GLN A 216 5.42 -15.57 -5.10
C GLN A 216 4.18 -16.46 -4.91
N THR A 217 3.11 -15.90 -4.34
CA THR A 217 1.87 -16.63 -4.10
C THR A 217 1.32 -17.21 -5.40
N ASP A 218 1.03 -18.52 -5.40
CA ASP A 218 0.40 -19.20 -6.54
C ASP A 218 -1.07 -18.76 -6.66
N PRO A 219 -1.55 -18.41 -7.89
CA PRO A 219 -2.97 -18.12 -8.13
C PRO A 219 -3.90 -19.21 -7.60
N ALA A 220 -3.55 -20.46 -7.73
CA ALA A 220 -4.34 -21.58 -7.27
C ALA A 220 -4.54 -21.58 -5.74
N GLN A 221 -3.53 -21.12 -4.98
CA GLN A 221 -3.62 -21.03 -3.51
C GLN A 221 -4.60 -19.94 -3.06
N VAL A 222 -4.72 -18.85 -3.81
CA VAL A 222 -5.59 -17.72 -3.45
C VAL A 222 -7.01 -17.92 -3.97
N LEU A 223 -7.16 -18.42 -5.19
CA LEU A 223 -8.46 -18.53 -5.89
C LEU A 223 -9.20 -19.84 -5.60
N ILE A 224 -8.48 -20.93 -5.34
CA ILE A 224 -9.09 -22.20 -4.92
C ILE A 224 -9.28 -22.15 -3.40
N LYS A 225 -10.43 -22.57 -2.92
CA LYS A 225 -10.97 -22.52 -1.53
C LYS A 225 -10.04 -23.02 -0.39
N LEU A 226 -8.74 -22.87 -0.48
CA LEU A 226 -7.82 -23.16 0.61
C LEU A 226 -7.80 -21.96 1.55
N SER A 227 -8.42 -22.16 2.68
CA SER A 227 -8.45 -21.36 3.91
C SER A 227 -7.45 -20.18 3.97
N LEU A 228 -7.90 -18.98 3.56
CA LEU A 228 -7.23 -17.70 3.85
C LEU A 228 -7.53 -17.23 5.31
N ILE A 229 -7.94 -18.15 6.20
CA ILE A 229 -8.38 -17.85 7.57
C ILE A 229 -7.21 -17.37 8.46
N HIS A 230 -5.98 -17.35 7.96
CA HIS A 230 -4.78 -17.03 8.75
C HIS A 230 -3.99 -15.78 8.27
N ILE A 231 -4.62 -14.88 7.50
CA ILE A 231 -3.99 -13.57 7.20
C ILE A 231 -4.54 -12.49 8.09
#